data_fd6fc0c895fe37b83cdebcdb88269146
#
_entry.id   fd6fc0c895fe37b83cdebcdb88269146
#
_cell.length_a   1.000
_cell.length_b   1.000
_cell.length_c   1.000
_cell.angle_alpha   90.00
_cell.angle_beta   90.00
_cell.angle_gamma   90.00
#
_symmetry.space_group_name_H-M   'P 1'
#
loop_
_entity.id
_entity.type
_entity.pdbx_description
1 polymer ?
#
loop_
_entity_poly.entity_id
_entity_poly.type
_entity_poly.pdbx_seq_one_letter_code
_entity_poly.pdbx_strand_id
1 'polypeptide(L)'
;MLPMWKVKREILRAKDHVRFPFIAISGPMRRGWHDFRKDRTSRYTAGQAPVGPNVVLYLLYQPKGLLASSVETCRYFAAKGFSVFIVSNAPLSDADRSTLCGLSFGVLERENFGYDFGGYRDGILHLLDAGVQMDKLLIMNDSVWFPTFAGEDFLDHVLAAKTDLYGAVLSQRKQHMAQRHLQSYAVSFGKKLLASADFAQFWRKLTLSSNREWTIRNCEVQLTVHFRKLGYTLGARWGFESLGAVLDKLSDAELNLHSPSGVSFEVKIACI
;
A
#
# COMPACT_ATOMS: atom_id res chain seq x y z
N MET A 1 34.49 -0.42 -20.45
CA MET A 1 34.10 0.59 -19.42
C MET A 1 32.76 0.21 -18.81
N LEU A 2 32.65 0.19 -17.48
CA LEU A 2 31.33 0.01 -16.84
C LEU A 2 30.44 1.22 -17.13
N PRO A 3 29.16 1.03 -17.55
CA PRO A 3 28.28 2.17 -17.82
C PRO A 3 28.07 2.99 -16.55
N MET A 4 28.08 4.33 -16.66
CA MET A 4 27.97 5.28 -15.54
C MET A 4 26.76 5.02 -14.63
N TRP A 5 25.65 4.54 -15.17
CA TRP A 5 24.46 4.22 -14.39
C TRP A 5 24.69 3.03 -13.44
N LYS A 6 25.53 2.04 -13.82
CA LYS A 6 25.91 0.92 -12.93
C LYS A 6 26.77 1.41 -11.77
N VAL A 7 27.74 2.30 -12.03
CA VAL A 7 28.60 2.89 -11.00
C VAL A 7 27.74 3.70 -10.01
N LYS A 8 26.84 4.56 -10.51
CA LYS A 8 25.92 5.34 -9.68
C LYS A 8 25.03 4.43 -8.82
N ARG A 9 24.53 3.34 -9.37
CA ARG A 9 23.72 2.35 -8.63
C ARG A 9 24.49 1.69 -7.50
N GLU A 10 25.76 1.28 -7.73
CA GLU A 10 26.59 0.64 -6.70
C GLU A 10 26.97 1.63 -5.59
N ILE A 11 27.22 2.90 -5.93
CA ILE A 11 27.45 3.95 -4.93
C ILE A 11 26.19 4.16 -4.06
N LEU A 12 24.99 4.17 -4.65
CA LEU A 12 23.75 4.29 -3.90
C LEU A 12 23.55 3.08 -2.98
N ARG A 13 23.83 1.85 -3.46
CA ARG A 13 23.78 0.63 -2.66
C ARG A 13 24.76 0.67 -1.47
N ALA A 14 25.99 1.12 -1.71
CA ALA A 14 26.96 1.27 -0.64
C ALA A 14 26.51 2.27 0.44
N LYS A 15 25.91 3.39 0.03
CA LYS A 15 25.29 4.34 0.98
C LYS A 15 24.17 3.70 1.81
N ASP A 16 23.34 2.87 1.21
CA ASP A 16 22.27 2.18 1.90
C ASP A 16 22.80 1.14 2.89
N HIS A 17 23.85 0.42 2.55
CA HIS A 17 24.52 -0.51 3.48
C HIS A 17 25.00 0.17 4.77
N VAL A 18 25.46 1.42 4.70
CA VAL A 18 25.86 2.21 5.87
C VAL A 18 24.63 2.76 6.62
N ARG A 19 23.61 3.22 5.88
CA ARG A 19 22.43 3.86 6.46
C ARG A 19 21.49 2.88 7.14
N PHE A 20 21.33 1.66 6.62
CA PHE A 20 20.36 0.69 7.12
C PHE A 20 20.60 0.28 8.57
N PRO A 21 21.83 -0.09 9.02
CA PRO A 21 22.08 -0.33 10.43
C PRO A 21 21.71 0.87 11.33
N PHE A 22 22.04 2.08 10.88
CA PHE A 22 21.69 3.30 11.62
C PHE A 22 20.18 3.51 11.71
N ILE A 23 19.42 3.27 10.62
CA ILE A 23 17.97 3.33 10.63
C ILE A 23 17.39 2.25 11.55
N ALA A 24 17.92 1.03 11.51
CA ALA A 24 17.48 -0.06 12.37
C ALA A 24 17.64 0.27 13.85
N ILE A 25 18.78 0.83 14.24
CA ILE A 25 19.09 1.20 15.63
C ILE A 25 18.26 2.42 16.08
N SER A 26 18.20 3.47 15.26
CA SER A 26 17.48 4.72 15.59
C SER A 26 15.96 4.63 15.38
N GLY A 27 15.50 3.63 14.64
CA GLY A 27 14.10 3.49 14.22
C GLY A 27 13.11 3.42 15.38
N PRO A 28 13.33 2.61 16.42
CA PRO A 28 12.45 2.57 17.58
C PRO A 28 12.30 3.93 18.26
N MET A 29 13.40 4.68 18.41
CA MET A 29 13.39 6.02 19.00
C MET A 29 12.62 7.02 18.09
N ARG A 30 12.85 6.99 16.79
CA ARG A 30 12.13 7.85 15.82
C ARG A 30 10.64 7.53 15.79
N ARG A 31 10.28 6.24 15.83
CA ARG A 31 8.89 5.81 15.96
C ARG A 31 8.27 6.33 17.27
N GLY A 32 8.92 6.14 18.41
CA GLY A 32 8.44 6.64 19.70
C GLY A 32 8.24 8.15 19.68
N TRP A 33 9.15 8.90 19.06
CA TRP A 33 9.02 10.35 18.87
C TRP A 33 7.84 10.72 17.95
N HIS A 34 7.66 9.99 16.86
CA HIS A 34 6.50 10.18 15.98
C HIS A 34 5.20 9.89 16.73
N ASP A 35 5.13 8.76 17.44
CA ASP A 35 3.94 8.36 18.20
C ASP A 35 3.59 9.37 19.30
N PHE A 36 4.60 9.96 19.96
CA PHE A 36 4.41 11.02 20.96
C PHE A 36 3.86 12.33 20.34
N ARG A 37 4.27 12.63 19.11
CA ARG A 37 3.86 13.88 18.42
C ARG A 37 2.59 13.74 17.61
N LYS A 38 2.21 12.52 17.20
CA LYS A 38 1.12 12.28 16.24
C LYS A 38 -0.18 12.99 16.62
N ASP A 39 -0.54 13.04 17.90
CA ASP A 39 -1.77 13.67 18.38
C ASP A 39 -1.77 15.19 18.18
N ARG A 40 -0.58 15.80 18.04
CA ARG A 40 -0.41 17.24 17.77
C ARG A 40 -0.23 17.55 16.28
N THR A 41 0.22 16.57 15.50
CA THR A 41 0.56 16.73 14.08
C THR A 41 -0.44 16.07 13.14
N SER A 42 -1.41 15.33 13.70
CA SER A 42 -2.49 14.71 12.96
C SER A 42 -3.83 15.37 13.30
N ARG A 43 -4.72 15.40 12.33
CA ARG A 43 -6.09 15.88 12.49
C ARG A 43 -7.06 14.81 12.04
N TYR A 44 -7.89 14.33 12.97
CA TYR A 44 -9.02 13.48 12.62
C TYR A 44 -10.29 14.29 12.46
N THR A 45 -11.07 14.00 11.43
CA THR A 45 -12.40 14.55 11.19
C THR A 45 -13.36 13.40 10.93
N ALA A 46 -14.42 13.31 11.74
CA ALA A 46 -15.45 12.31 11.52
C ALA A 46 -16.14 12.57 10.17
N GLY A 47 -16.39 11.50 9.42
CA GLY A 47 -17.12 11.54 8.17
C GLY A 47 -18.60 11.26 8.37
N GLN A 48 -19.36 11.27 7.25
CA GLN A 48 -20.82 11.14 7.24
C GLN A 48 -21.28 9.74 6.81
N ALA A 49 -20.39 8.95 6.19
CA ALA A 49 -20.72 7.61 5.73
C ALA A 49 -20.81 6.62 6.93
N PRO A 50 -21.66 5.60 6.85
CA PRO A 50 -21.75 4.57 7.89
C PRO A 50 -20.52 3.67 7.89
N VAL A 51 -20.21 3.11 9.06
CA VAL A 51 -19.17 2.10 9.23
C VAL A 51 -19.78 0.71 9.08
N GLY A 52 -19.23 -0.09 8.17
CA GLY A 52 -19.58 -1.51 7.98
C GLY A 52 -18.35 -2.42 8.21
N PRO A 53 -18.55 -3.75 8.08
CA PRO A 53 -17.51 -4.73 8.39
C PRO A 53 -16.38 -4.78 7.35
N ASN A 54 -16.60 -4.31 6.13
CA ASN A 54 -15.60 -4.25 5.09
C ASN A 54 -15.08 -2.81 4.99
N VAL A 55 -13.86 -2.59 5.41
CA VAL A 55 -13.24 -1.26 5.45
C VAL A 55 -12.17 -1.15 4.38
N VAL A 56 -12.11 -0.04 3.67
CA VAL A 56 -10.95 0.36 2.89
C VAL A 56 -10.27 1.56 3.56
N LEU A 57 -8.99 1.41 3.87
CA LEU A 57 -8.11 2.51 4.22
C LEU A 57 -7.49 3.04 2.92
N TYR A 58 -8.01 4.17 2.44
CA TYR A 58 -7.52 4.80 1.23
C TYR A 58 -6.55 5.92 1.57
N LEU A 59 -5.28 5.73 1.17
CA LEU A 59 -4.19 6.65 1.44
C LEU A 59 -4.00 7.62 0.28
N LEU A 60 -4.02 8.91 0.59
CA LEU A 60 -3.84 10.00 -0.36
C LEU A 60 -2.53 10.76 -0.11
N TYR A 61 -1.83 11.09 -1.18
CA TYR A 61 -0.76 12.08 -1.15
C TYR A 61 -0.93 13.08 -2.29
N GLN A 62 -1.77 14.09 -2.08
CA GLN A 62 -2.18 15.08 -3.09
C GLN A 62 -1.91 16.51 -2.62
N PRO A 63 -0.63 16.93 -2.54
CA PRO A 63 -0.27 18.25 -2.00
C PRO A 63 -0.70 19.44 -2.89
N LYS A 64 -1.19 19.16 -4.10
CA LYS A 64 -1.68 20.19 -5.04
C LYS A 64 -3.21 20.31 -5.09
N GLY A 65 -3.91 19.64 -4.17
CA GLY A 65 -5.38 19.58 -4.12
C GLY A 65 -5.93 18.23 -4.53
N LEU A 66 -7.15 17.95 -4.14
CA LEU A 66 -7.84 16.69 -4.33
C LEU A 66 -8.14 16.42 -5.81
N LEU A 67 -7.75 15.25 -6.30
CA LEU A 67 -8.02 14.82 -7.66
C LEU A 67 -9.45 14.25 -7.78
N ALA A 68 -10.13 14.60 -8.86
CA ALA A 68 -11.47 14.06 -9.17
C ALA A 68 -11.46 12.52 -9.24
N SER A 69 -10.37 11.91 -9.74
CA SER A 69 -10.20 10.45 -9.78
C SER A 69 -10.25 9.82 -8.39
N SER A 70 -9.71 10.46 -7.36
CA SER A 70 -9.76 9.95 -5.99
C SER A 70 -11.17 10.02 -5.40
N VAL A 71 -11.95 11.05 -5.77
CA VAL A 71 -13.36 11.15 -5.42
C VAL A 71 -14.16 9.99 -6.04
N GLU A 72 -13.95 9.72 -7.33
CA GLU A 72 -14.58 8.60 -8.02
C GLU A 72 -14.15 7.24 -7.45
N THR A 73 -12.89 7.08 -7.07
CA THR A 73 -12.38 5.88 -6.37
C THR A 73 -13.14 5.66 -5.05
N CYS A 74 -13.36 6.72 -4.24
CA CYS A 74 -14.13 6.62 -3.01
C CYS A 74 -15.59 6.19 -3.27
N ARG A 75 -16.23 6.76 -4.29
CA ARG A 75 -17.59 6.36 -4.70
C ARG A 75 -17.64 4.90 -5.14
N TYR A 76 -16.64 4.46 -5.89
CA TYR A 76 -16.55 3.09 -6.34
C TYR A 76 -16.36 2.11 -5.17
N PHE A 77 -15.52 2.41 -4.18
CA PHE A 77 -15.41 1.61 -2.96
C PHE A 77 -16.75 1.48 -2.25
N ALA A 78 -17.45 2.59 -2.05
CA ALA A 78 -18.76 2.59 -1.39
C ALA A 78 -19.80 1.77 -2.18
N ALA A 79 -19.85 1.91 -3.51
CA ALA A 79 -20.72 1.13 -4.39
C ALA A 79 -20.45 -0.38 -4.34
N LYS A 80 -19.20 -0.78 -4.05
CA LYS A 80 -18.78 -2.18 -3.87
C LYS A 80 -18.94 -2.68 -2.41
N GLY A 81 -19.57 -1.90 -1.53
CA GLY A 81 -19.86 -2.32 -0.15
C GLY A 81 -18.71 -2.14 0.84
N PHE A 82 -17.73 -1.29 0.53
CA PHE A 82 -16.69 -0.90 1.46
C PHE A 82 -17.03 0.41 2.17
N SER A 83 -16.79 0.46 3.47
CA SER A 83 -16.74 1.70 4.23
C SER A 83 -15.38 2.34 4.07
N VAL A 84 -15.37 3.60 3.60
CA VAL A 84 -14.12 4.30 3.27
C VAL A 84 -13.58 5.02 4.51
N PHE A 85 -12.34 4.75 4.87
CA PHE A 85 -11.53 5.53 5.81
C PHE A 85 -10.37 6.17 5.04
N ILE A 86 -10.25 7.47 5.12
CA ILE A 86 -9.24 8.21 4.36
C ILE A 86 -8.08 8.61 5.25
N VAL A 87 -6.87 8.36 4.78
CA VAL A 87 -5.65 8.90 5.38
C VAL A 87 -4.99 9.84 4.37
N SER A 88 -4.76 11.09 4.73
CA SER A 88 -4.06 12.04 3.89
C SER A 88 -2.66 12.32 4.43
N ASN A 89 -1.63 12.06 3.63
CA ASN A 89 -0.23 12.40 3.90
C ASN A 89 0.10 13.87 3.55
N ALA A 90 -0.91 14.68 3.25
CA ALA A 90 -0.80 16.12 3.02
C ALA A 90 -1.97 16.85 3.69
N PRO A 91 -1.79 18.10 4.11
CA PRO A 91 -2.90 18.93 4.58
C PRO A 91 -3.97 19.08 3.49
N LEU A 92 -5.23 19.02 3.88
CA LEU A 92 -6.37 19.22 2.99
C LEU A 92 -6.89 20.66 3.11
N SER A 93 -7.38 21.22 2.01
CA SER A 93 -8.22 22.41 2.08
C SER A 93 -9.54 22.09 2.80
N ASP A 94 -10.23 23.10 3.32
CA ASP A 94 -11.52 22.86 3.99
C ASP A 94 -12.56 22.30 3.01
N ALA A 95 -12.52 22.70 1.74
CA ALA A 95 -13.39 22.19 0.69
C ALA A 95 -13.09 20.72 0.37
N ASP A 96 -11.82 20.33 0.22
CA ASP A 96 -11.41 18.95 -0.03
C ASP A 96 -11.74 18.05 1.15
N ARG A 97 -11.49 18.53 2.37
CA ARG A 97 -11.85 17.81 3.61
C ARG A 97 -13.36 17.58 3.70
N SER A 98 -14.16 18.60 3.42
CA SER A 98 -15.62 18.49 3.41
C SER A 98 -16.09 17.46 2.39
N THR A 99 -15.53 17.49 1.18
CA THR A 99 -15.83 16.51 0.12
C THR A 99 -15.51 15.09 0.57
N LEU A 100 -14.32 14.87 1.14
CA LEU A 100 -13.88 13.55 1.59
C LEU A 100 -14.69 13.06 2.81
N CYS A 101 -15.05 13.93 3.74
CA CYS A 101 -15.95 13.59 4.86
C CYS A 101 -17.33 13.16 4.40
N GLY A 102 -17.85 13.72 3.30
CA GLY A 102 -19.12 13.28 2.70
C GLY A 102 -19.06 11.88 2.09
N LEU A 103 -17.88 11.38 1.75
CA LEU A 103 -17.66 10.09 1.08
C LEU A 103 -17.10 9.00 2.00
N SER A 104 -16.71 9.34 3.22
CA SER A 104 -16.04 8.44 4.15
C SER A 104 -16.66 8.50 5.54
N PHE A 105 -16.35 7.51 6.38
CA PHE A 105 -16.70 7.58 7.79
C PHE A 105 -15.65 8.29 8.65
N GLY A 106 -14.49 8.62 8.09
CA GLY A 106 -13.45 9.38 8.76
C GLY A 106 -12.30 9.76 7.85
N VAL A 107 -11.70 10.90 8.14
CA VAL A 107 -10.53 11.45 7.45
C VAL A 107 -9.45 11.75 8.48
N LEU A 108 -8.28 11.14 8.33
CA LEU A 108 -7.09 11.36 9.15
C LEU A 108 -6.02 12.08 8.31
N GLU A 109 -5.77 13.33 8.61
CA GLU A 109 -4.67 14.10 8.03
C GLU A 109 -3.42 13.94 8.90
N ARG A 110 -2.25 13.73 8.28
CA ARG A 110 -0.98 13.53 8.99
C ARG A 110 0.23 14.05 8.23
N GLU A 111 1.34 14.21 8.94
CA GLU A 111 2.64 14.50 8.31
C GLU A 111 3.11 13.32 7.45
N ASN A 112 3.69 13.59 6.27
CA ASN A 112 4.21 12.54 5.38
C ASN A 112 5.55 11.97 5.90
N PHE A 113 5.52 11.29 7.05
CA PHE A 113 6.65 10.55 7.60
C PHE A 113 6.47 9.06 7.37
N GLY A 114 7.48 8.40 6.76
CA GLY A 114 7.45 6.96 6.50
C GLY A 114 6.70 6.57 5.23
N TYR A 115 6.45 7.52 4.32
CA TYR A 115 5.73 7.29 3.05
C TYR A 115 4.38 6.61 3.27
N ASP A 116 3.99 5.71 2.36
CA ASP A 116 2.71 4.99 2.42
C ASP A 116 2.59 4.14 3.69
N PHE A 117 3.67 3.48 4.12
CA PHE A 117 3.66 2.68 5.33
C PHE A 117 3.47 3.48 6.60
N GLY A 118 3.88 4.75 6.62
CA GLY A 118 3.54 5.67 7.70
C GLY A 118 2.05 5.95 7.75
N GLY A 119 1.44 6.25 6.59
CA GLY A 119 0.00 6.49 6.47
C GLY A 119 -0.83 5.25 6.79
N TYR A 120 -0.47 4.09 6.25
CA TYR A 120 -1.13 2.83 6.58
C TYR A 120 -1.05 2.52 8.07
N ARG A 121 0.15 2.65 8.67
CA ARG A 121 0.33 2.42 10.10
C ARG A 121 -0.54 3.32 10.95
N ASP A 122 -0.48 4.61 10.73
CA ASP A 122 -1.23 5.57 11.56
C ASP A 122 -2.74 5.38 11.40
N GLY A 123 -3.21 5.14 10.17
CA GLY A 123 -4.62 4.85 9.91
C GLY A 123 -5.08 3.53 10.53
N ILE A 124 -4.32 2.45 10.38
CA ILE A 124 -4.65 1.14 10.98
C ILE A 124 -4.67 1.24 12.50
N LEU A 125 -3.67 1.88 13.11
CA LEU A 125 -3.65 2.05 14.57
C LEU A 125 -4.82 2.91 15.05
N HIS A 126 -5.21 3.96 14.32
CA HIS A 126 -6.39 4.74 14.63
C HIS A 126 -7.66 3.88 14.61
N LEU A 127 -7.86 3.05 13.59
CA LEU A 127 -9.02 2.15 13.49
C LEU A 127 -9.04 1.11 14.63
N LEU A 128 -7.89 0.53 14.97
CA LEU A 128 -7.77 -0.44 16.06
C LEU A 128 -8.02 0.21 17.43
N ASP A 129 -7.44 1.37 17.68
CA ASP A 129 -7.57 2.09 18.96
C ASP A 129 -8.99 2.66 19.14
N ALA A 130 -9.69 3.00 18.04
CA ALA A 130 -11.10 3.36 18.04
C ALA A 130 -12.06 2.15 18.16
N GLY A 131 -11.54 0.92 18.19
CA GLY A 131 -12.34 -0.30 18.33
C GLY A 131 -13.21 -0.63 17.12
N VAL A 132 -12.86 -0.15 15.92
CA VAL A 132 -13.61 -0.43 14.69
C VAL A 132 -13.59 -1.92 14.40
N GLN A 133 -14.76 -2.53 14.35
CA GLN A 133 -14.90 -3.96 14.05
C GLN A 133 -14.83 -4.18 12.54
N MET A 134 -13.88 -5.00 12.10
CA MET A 134 -13.62 -5.24 10.68
C MET A 134 -13.55 -6.74 10.39
N ASP A 135 -14.34 -7.20 9.42
CA ASP A 135 -14.20 -8.54 8.86
C ASP A 135 -13.16 -8.54 7.74
N LYS A 136 -13.00 -7.40 7.06
CA LYS A 136 -12.02 -7.18 6.03
C LYS A 136 -11.49 -5.74 6.06
N LEU A 137 -10.17 -5.59 5.95
CA LEU A 137 -9.51 -4.31 5.77
C LEU A 137 -8.69 -4.34 4.47
N LEU A 138 -9.02 -3.49 3.52
CA LEU A 138 -8.21 -3.23 2.34
C LEU A 138 -7.39 -1.96 2.57
N ILE A 139 -6.07 -2.03 2.45
CA ILE A 139 -5.23 -0.83 2.31
C ILE A 139 -4.98 -0.57 0.83
N MET A 140 -5.15 0.67 0.40
CA MET A 140 -4.89 1.09 -0.97
C MET A 140 -4.41 2.54 -1.00
N ASN A 141 -3.49 2.87 -1.93
CA ASN A 141 -3.01 4.24 -2.11
C ASN A 141 -3.40 4.80 -3.49
N ASP A 142 -3.21 6.11 -3.66
CA ASP A 142 -3.54 6.86 -4.87
C ASP A 142 -2.44 6.84 -5.95
N SER A 143 -1.43 5.98 -5.81
CA SER A 143 -0.37 5.83 -6.83
C SER A 143 -0.80 5.02 -8.05
N VAL A 144 -1.97 4.38 -7.99
CA VAL A 144 -2.60 3.67 -9.10
C VAL A 144 -3.99 4.24 -9.38
N TRP A 145 -4.36 4.33 -10.65
CA TRP A 145 -5.73 4.66 -11.01
C TRP A 145 -6.64 3.47 -10.74
N PHE A 146 -7.76 3.73 -10.07
CA PHE A 146 -8.71 2.70 -9.72
C PHE A 146 -10.13 3.28 -9.62
N PRO A 147 -11.17 2.63 -10.22
CA PRO A 147 -11.07 1.48 -11.10
C PRO A 147 -10.38 1.82 -12.44
N THR A 148 -9.70 0.85 -13.05
CA THR A 148 -9.00 1.05 -14.33
C THR A 148 -9.92 0.98 -15.54
N PHE A 149 -11.06 0.30 -15.40
CA PHE A 149 -12.11 0.16 -16.42
C PHE A 149 -13.46 -0.17 -15.76
N ALA A 150 -14.55 -0.05 -16.53
CA ALA A 150 -15.92 -0.22 -16.02
C ALA A 150 -16.24 -1.62 -15.47
N GLY A 151 -15.53 -2.65 -15.89
CA GLY A 151 -15.70 -4.04 -15.46
C GLY A 151 -14.68 -4.51 -14.41
N GLU A 152 -14.02 -3.59 -13.71
CA GLU A 152 -13.03 -3.93 -12.68
C GLU A 152 -13.63 -4.80 -11.58
N ASP A 153 -13.04 -5.97 -11.32
CA ASP A 153 -13.54 -7.01 -10.42
C ASP A 153 -12.64 -7.27 -9.19
N PHE A 154 -11.56 -6.53 -9.04
CA PHE A 154 -10.61 -6.74 -7.95
C PHE A 154 -11.27 -6.70 -6.57
N LEU A 155 -12.19 -5.74 -6.33
CA LEU A 155 -12.90 -5.63 -5.06
C LEU A 155 -13.82 -6.83 -4.79
N ASP A 156 -14.46 -7.37 -5.83
CA ASP A 156 -15.28 -8.57 -5.72
C ASP A 156 -14.42 -9.77 -5.31
N HIS A 157 -13.23 -9.91 -5.89
CA HIS A 157 -12.24 -10.92 -5.48
C HIS A 157 -11.71 -10.68 -4.06
N VAL A 158 -11.49 -9.44 -3.65
CA VAL A 158 -11.13 -9.10 -2.27
C VAL A 158 -12.20 -9.56 -1.31
N LEU A 159 -13.48 -9.29 -1.59
CA LEU A 159 -14.61 -9.70 -0.74
C LEU A 159 -14.74 -11.24 -0.68
N ALA A 160 -14.57 -11.93 -1.80
CA ALA A 160 -14.66 -13.38 -1.88
C ALA A 160 -13.45 -14.13 -1.30
N ALA A 161 -12.30 -13.44 -1.13
CA ALA A 161 -11.07 -14.07 -0.68
C ALA A 161 -11.18 -14.65 0.72
N LYS A 162 -10.81 -15.94 0.85
CA LYS A 162 -10.77 -16.68 2.12
C LYS A 162 -9.37 -16.71 2.74
N THR A 163 -8.38 -16.17 2.07
CA THR A 163 -7.00 -16.07 2.57
C THR A 163 -6.87 -14.96 3.61
N ASP A 164 -5.90 -15.10 4.51
CA ASP A 164 -5.62 -14.12 5.56
C ASP A 164 -5.07 -12.81 4.99
N LEU A 165 -4.26 -12.89 3.90
CA LEU A 165 -3.83 -11.75 3.09
C LEU A 165 -4.24 -11.98 1.64
N TYR A 166 -4.72 -10.91 0.98
CA TYR A 166 -5.04 -10.95 -0.44
C TYR A 166 -4.66 -9.62 -1.10
N GLY A 167 -3.90 -9.66 -2.19
CA GLY A 167 -3.44 -8.46 -2.87
C GLY A 167 -3.78 -8.41 -4.35
N ALA A 168 -3.62 -7.25 -4.97
CA ALA A 168 -3.78 -7.11 -6.41
C ALA A 168 -2.70 -7.92 -7.15
N VAL A 169 -1.44 -7.68 -6.84
CA VAL A 169 -0.31 -8.30 -7.55
C VAL A 169 0.65 -8.97 -6.57
N LEU A 170 0.99 -10.22 -6.85
CA LEU A 170 2.07 -10.94 -6.19
C LEU A 170 3.36 -10.77 -6.99
N SER A 171 4.27 -9.98 -6.46
CA SER A 171 5.60 -9.78 -7.05
C SER A 171 6.49 -10.99 -6.80
N GLN A 172 7.15 -11.47 -7.84
CA GLN A 172 8.10 -12.57 -7.77
C GLN A 172 9.36 -12.20 -8.54
N ARG A 173 10.48 -12.00 -7.85
CA ARG A 173 11.79 -11.96 -8.51
C ARG A 173 12.27 -13.39 -8.72
N LYS A 174 12.57 -13.78 -9.97
CA LYS A 174 12.96 -15.13 -10.39
C LYS A 174 14.05 -15.79 -9.50
N GLN A 175 14.88 -14.98 -8.84
CA GLN A 175 16.04 -15.48 -8.07
C GLN A 175 15.79 -15.66 -6.56
N HIS A 176 14.66 -15.17 -6.01
CA HIS A 176 14.42 -15.18 -4.56
C HIS A 176 12.96 -15.50 -4.22
N MET A 177 12.58 -16.76 -4.30
CA MET A 177 11.26 -17.25 -3.87
C MET A 177 10.92 -16.83 -2.43
N ALA A 178 11.92 -16.68 -1.57
CA ALA A 178 11.73 -16.22 -0.19
C ALA A 178 11.24 -14.76 -0.09
N GLN A 179 11.39 -13.97 -1.14
CA GLN A 179 10.99 -12.55 -1.20
C GLN A 179 9.70 -12.31 -2.00
N ARG A 180 8.95 -13.37 -2.33
CA ARG A 180 7.60 -13.18 -2.89
C ARG A 180 6.77 -12.33 -1.94
N HIS A 181 6.24 -11.23 -2.44
CA HIS A 181 5.43 -10.32 -1.64
C HIS A 181 4.31 -9.69 -2.46
N LEU A 182 3.23 -9.32 -1.78
CA LEU A 182 2.18 -8.52 -2.36
C LEU A 182 2.65 -7.08 -2.55
N GLN A 183 2.33 -6.49 -3.68
CA GLN A 183 2.55 -5.08 -3.91
C GLN A 183 1.68 -4.26 -2.97
N SER A 184 2.29 -3.33 -2.23
CA SER A 184 1.64 -2.65 -1.10
C SER A 184 0.60 -1.60 -1.48
N TYR A 185 0.45 -1.32 -2.78
CA TYR A 185 -0.56 -0.36 -3.23
C TYR A 185 -2.01 -0.87 -3.11
N ALA A 186 -2.22 -2.20 -3.00
CA ALA A 186 -3.54 -2.79 -2.78
C ALA A 186 -3.41 -4.16 -2.09
N VAL A 187 -3.58 -4.20 -0.76
CA VAL A 187 -3.50 -5.41 0.06
C VAL A 187 -4.66 -5.45 1.05
N SER A 188 -5.39 -6.55 1.10
CA SER A 188 -6.44 -6.78 2.09
C SER A 188 -6.03 -7.80 3.15
N PHE A 189 -6.60 -7.62 4.34
CA PHE A 189 -6.44 -8.48 5.52
C PHE A 189 -7.79 -9.05 5.90
N GLY A 190 -7.85 -10.37 6.11
CA GLY A 190 -9.06 -11.08 6.51
C GLY A 190 -9.28 -11.05 8.03
N LYS A 191 -10.50 -11.37 8.46
CA LYS A 191 -10.98 -11.31 9.85
C LYS A 191 -10.04 -12.02 10.85
N LYS A 192 -9.58 -13.23 10.51
CA LYS A 192 -8.69 -14.03 11.37
C LYS A 192 -7.39 -13.27 11.69
N LEU A 193 -6.77 -12.66 10.67
CA LEU A 193 -5.55 -11.89 10.83
C LEU A 193 -5.82 -10.59 11.59
N LEU A 194 -6.88 -9.86 11.24
CA LEU A 194 -7.27 -8.59 11.89
C LEU A 194 -7.52 -8.76 13.39
N ALA A 195 -8.12 -9.88 13.81
CA ALA A 195 -8.38 -10.19 15.21
C ALA A 195 -7.14 -10.69 15.98
N SER A 196 -6.01 -10.93 15.30
CA SER A 196 -4.82 -11.47 15.94
C SER A 196 -3.97 -10.40 16.61
N ALA A 197 -3.26 -10.80 17.67
CA ALA A 197 -2.23 -9.96 18.27
C ALA A 197 -1.08 -9.66 17.31
N ASP A 198 -0.79 -10.58 16.37
CA ASP A 198 0.29 -10.45 15.39
C ASP A 198 0.07 -9.23 14.48
N PHE A 199 -1.19 -9.00 14.05
CA PHE A 199 -1.54 -7.84 13.21
C PHE A 199 -1.26 -6.53 13.92
N ALA A 200 -1.81 -6.37 15.12
CA ALA A 200 -1.60 -5.16 15.91
C ALA A 200 -0.11 -4.93 16.25
N GLN A 201 0.61 -6.00 16.62
CA GLN A 201 2.04 -5.92 16.95
C GLN A 201 2.89 -5.54 15.73
N PHE A 202 2.61 -6.10 14.54
CA PHE A 202 3.32 -5.74 13.32
C PHE A 202 3.26 -4.22 13.08
N TRP A 203 2.06 -3.66 13.07
CA TRP A 203 1.88 -2.24 12.83
C TRP A 203 2.44 -1.36 13.95
N ARG A 204 2.27 -1.76 15.23
CA ARG A 204 2.82 -1.01 16.37
C ARG A 204 4.36 -1.00 16.35
N LYS A 205 5.01 -2.10 15.97
CA LYS A 205 6.47 -2.24 15.96
C LYS A 205 7.13 -1.82 14.66
N LEU A 206 6.39 -1.48 13.63
CA LEU A 206 6.93 -1.12 12.32
C LEU A 206 7.90 0.04 12.41
N THR A 207 9.13 -0.15 11.92
CA THR A 207 10.15 0.91 11.88
C THR A 207 9.96 1.77 10.66
N LEU A 208 9.48 3.00 10.88
CA LEU A 208 9.28 3.99 9.84
C LEU A 208 10.58 4.72 9.50
N SER A 209 10.74 5.07 8.23
CA SER A 209 11.87 5.86 7.75
C SER A 209 11.46 6.65 6.51
N SER A 210 12.02 7.85 6.35
CA SER A 210 11.95 8.62 5.11
C SER A 210 13.00 8.19 4.07
N ASN A 211 13.52 6.96 4.17
CA ASN A 211 14.35 6.34 3.15
C ASN A 211 13.51 5.33 2.34
N ARG A 212 13.37 5.59 1.03
CA ARG A 212 12.53 4.79 0.14
C ARG A 212 12.97 3.32 0.08
N GLU A 213 14.28 3.05 -0.06
CA GLU A 213 14.80 1.68 -0.14
C GLU A 213 14.58 0.90 1.16
N TRP A 214 14.69 1.59 2.31
CA TRP A 214 14.31 1.01 3.59
C TRP A 214 12.85 0.61 3.61
N THR A 215 11.95 1.50 3.19
CA THR A 215 10.51 1.26 3.19
C THR A 215 10.15 0.07 2.30
N ILE A 216 10.70 -0.01 1.09
CA ILE A 216 10.49 -1.16 0.21
C ILE A 216 10.96 -2.46 0.87
N ARG A 217 12.20 -2.52 1.37
CA ARG A 217 12.79 -3.76 1.88
C ARG A 217 12.24 -4.20 3.23
N ASN A 218 11.99 -3.24 4.13
CA ASN A 218 11.68 -3.52 5.52
C ASN A 218 10.20 -3.28 5.88
N CYS A 219 9.43 -2.67 4.99
CA CYS A 219 8.00 -2.53 5.18
C CYS A 219 7.23 -3.35 4.15
N GLU A 220 7.32 -3.04 2.85
CA GLU A 220 6.56 -3.69 1.80
C GLU A 220 6.85 -5.20 1.70
N VAL A 221 8.11 -5.57 1.46
CA VAL A 221 8.50 -6.98 1.36
C VAL A 221 8.20 -7.71 2.68
N GLN A 222 8.54 -7.09 3.81
CA GLN A 222 8.38 -7.70 5.13
C GLN A 222 6.93 -7.86 5.55
N LEU A 223 5.99 -7.04 5.09
CA LEU A 223 4.57 -7.21 5.34
C LEU A 223 4.11 -8.64 4.99
N THR A 224 4.35 -9.05 3.76
CA THR A 224 3.96 -10.40 3.30
C THR A 224 4.82 -11.50 3.93
N VAL A 225 6.14 -11.30 3.99
CA VAL A 225 7.08 -12.31 4.51
C VAL A 225 6.83 -12.58 5.99
N HIS A 226 6.55 -11.54 6.79
CA HIS A 226 6.28 -11.67 8.21
C HIS A 226 5.05 -12.55 8.48
N PHE A 227 3.90 -12.21 7.90
CA PHE A 227 2.67 -12.97 8.13
C PHE A 227 2.73 -14.38 7.55
N ARG A 228 3.39 -14.58 6.40
CA ARG A 228 3.61 -15.92 5.86
C ARG A 228 4.46 -16.80 6.78
N LYS A 229 5.50 -16.25 7.42
CA LYS A 229 6.31 -16.97 8.41
C LYS A 229 5.52 -17.39 9.66
N LEU A 230 4.49 -16.65 10.00
CA LEU A 230 3.57 -16.96 11.10
C LEU A 230 2.45 -17.94 10.67
N GLY A 231 2.46 -18.43 9.43
CA GLY A 231 1.51 -19.44 8.94
C GLY A 231 0.21 -18.85 8.37
N TYR A 232 0.13 -17.52 8.17
CA TYR A 232 -1.03 -16.92 7.53
C TYR A 232 -1.04 -17.20 6.02
N THR A 233 -2.23 -17.43 5.49
CA THR A 233 -2.45 -17.77 4.09
C THR A 233 -2.42 -16.54 3.18
N LEU A 234 -1.93 -16.73 1.94
CA LEU A 234 -1.68 -15.66 0.98
C LEU A 234 -2.39 -15.94 -0.33
N GLY A 235 -3.04 -14.93 -0.90
CA GLY A 235 -3.62 -14.94 -2.24
C GLY A 235 -3.35 -13.63 -3.00
N ALA A 236 -3.51 -13.67 -4.31
CA ALA A 236 -3.43 -12.49 -5.16
C ALA A 236 -4.34 -12.64 -6.38
N ARG A 237 -4.85 -11.51 -6.90
CA ARG A 237 -5.62 -11.50 -8.15
C ARG A 237 -4.75 -11.84 -9.35
N TRP A 238 -3.57 -11.23 -9.40
CA TRP A 238 -2.60 -11.43 -10.48
C TRP A 238 -1.25 -11.87 -9.94
N GLY A 239 -0.70 -12.93 -10.50
CA GLY A 239 0.65 -13.39 -10.25
C GLY A 239 1.57 -13.10 -11.44
N PHE A 240 2.87 -13.14 -11.21
CA PHE A 240 3.86 -13.01 -12.29
C PHE A 240 3.66 -14.07 -13.39
N GLU A 241 3.29 -15.29 -13.00
CA GLU A 241 3.06 -16.40 -13.94
C GLU A 241 1.86 -16.16 -14.86
N SER A 242 0.79 -15.54 -14.35
CA SER A 242 -0.39 -15.19 -15.15
C SER A 242 -0.09 -14.10 -16.18
N LEU A 243 0.74 -13.11 -15.80
CA LEU A 243 1.20 -12.08 -16.76
C LEU A 243 2.10 -12.71 -17.85
N GLY A 244 3.04 -13.57 -17.47
CA GLY A 244 3.87 -14.31 -18.41
C GLY A 244 3.03 -15.11 -19.40
N ALA A 245 2.05 -15.88 -18.93
CA ALA A 245 1.16 -16.66 -19.77
C ALA A 245 0.27 -15.83 -20.72
N VAL A 246 -0.02 -14.57 -20.38
CA VAL A 246 -0.71 -13.64 -21.29
C VAL A 246 0.27 -13.09 -22.33
N LEU A 247 1.47 -12.67 -21.90
CA LEU A 247 2.50 -12.12 -22.81
C LEU A 247 2.98 -13.16 -23.82
N ASP A 248 3.13 -14.43 -23.40
CA ASP A 248 3.53 -15.53 -24.29
C ASP A 248 2.52 -15.85 -25.39
N LYS A 249 1.27 -15.38 -25.25
CA LYS A 249 0.22 -15.53 -26.27
C LYS A 249 0.15 -14.36 -27.26
N LEU A 250 0.83 -13.27 -26.95
CA LEU A 250 0.86 -12.10 -27.83
C LEU A 250 1.93 -12.25 -28.90
N SER A 251 1.58 -11.88 -30.14
CA SER A 251 2.55 -11.77 -31.23
C SER A 251 3.53 -10.61 -31.00
N ASP A 252 4.70 -10.68 -31.64
CA ASP A 252 5.69 -9.59 -31.58
C ASP A 252 5.11 -8.24 -32.02
N ALA A 253 4.15 -8.23 -32.95
CA ALA A 253 3.46 -7.01 -33.39
C ALA A 253 2.59 -6.42 -32.27
N GLU A 254 1.86 -7.24 -31.53
CA GLU A 254 1.03 -6.80 -30.40
C GLU A 254 1.89 -6.34 -29.21
N LEU A 255 3.00 -7.03 -28.93
CA LEU A 255 3.98 -6.63 -27.93
C LEU A 255 4.60 -5.27 -28.24
N ASN A 256 4.90 -4.99 -29.52
CA ASN A 256 5.46 -3.72 -29.96
C ASN A 256 4.46 -2.56 -29.94
N LEU A 257 3.16 -2.82 -30.19
CA LEU A 257 2.09 -1.82 -30.06
C LEU A 257 1.96 -1.27 -28.63
N HIS A 258 2.26 -2.08 -27.63
CA HIS A 258 2.20 -1.70 -26.21
C HIS A 258 3.53 -1.16 -25.67
N SER A 259 4.57 -1.04 -26.51
CA SER A 259 5.87 -0.46 -26.13
C SER A 259 6.20 0.80 -26.95
N PRO A 260 5.67 1.99 -26.57
CA PRO A 260 5.85 3.22 -27.36
C PRO A 260 7.29 3.73 -27.47
N SER A 261 8.26 3.10 -26.83
CA SER A 261 9.63 3.59 -26.70
C SER A 261 10.73 2.58 -27.06
N GLY A 262 10.43 1.51 -27.81
CA GLY A 262 11.46 0.57 -28.28
C GLY A 262 12.28 -0.14 -27.19
N VAL A 263 11.86 -0.06 -25.93
CA VAL A 263 12.49 -0.74 -24.80
C VAL A 263 11.91 -2.14 -24.74
N SER A 264 12.75 -3.17 -24.86
CA SER A 264 12.31 -4.56 -24.79
C SER A 264 11.52 -4.83 -23.51
N PHE A 265 10.45 -5.59 -23.60
CA PHE A 265 9.56 -5.94 -22.47
C PHE A 265 10.30 -6.57 -21.29
N GLU A 266 11.44 -7.22 -21.49
CA GLU A 266 12.28 -7.77 -20.44
C GLU A 266 12.78 -6.73 -19.41
N VAL A 267 12.92 -5.47 -19.82
CA VAL A 267 13.42 -4.38 -18.95
C VAL A 267 12.28 -3.74 -18.15
N LYS A 268 11.05 -3.70 -18.67
CA LYS A 268 9.92 -3.07 -17.98
C LYS A 268 9.32 -3.93 -16.86
N ILE A 269 9.34 -5.25 -16.98
CA ILE A 269 8.89 -6.17 -15.92
C ILE A 269 9.83 -6.15 -14.69
N ALA A 270 11.06 -5.69 -14.85
CA ALA A 270 12.03 -5.54 -13.74
C ALA A 270 11.88 -4.23 -12.96
N CYS A 271 11.03 -3.29 -13.43
CA CYS A 271 10.88 -1.95 -12.84
C CYS A 271 9.47 -1.67 -12.26
N ILE A 272 8.54 -2.65 -12.33
CA ILE A 272 7.23 -2.55 -11.67
C ILE A 272 7.25 -3.30 -10.34
#